data_711385f2b195a12e83c3ff889651a09d
#
_entry.id   711385f2b195a12e83c3ff889651a09d
#
_cell.length_a   1.000
_cell.length_b   1.000
_cell.length_c   1.000
_cell.angle_alpha   90.00
_cell.angle_beta   90.00
_cell.angle_gamma   90.00
#
_symmetry.space_group_name_H-M   'P 1'
#
loop_
_entity.id
_entity.type
_entity.pdbx_description
1 polymer ?
#
loop_
_entity_poly.entity_id
_entity_poly.type
_entity_poly.pdbx_seq_one_letter_code
_entity_poly.pdbx_strand_id
1 'polypeptide(L)'
;MKKFLAILAILASPVFAQEQNTTPMGTAAFITLPCDHASKVFPILERNNERLQFVGTSLVTSSQMGRMVEVGLYVWMNLDTKTSSITILFPESNNTMCLLAPIKHMQPWTDPQPWE
;
A
#
# COMPACT_ATOMS: atom_id res chain seq x y z
N MET A 1 -47.66 13.30 1.95
CA MET A 1 -46.73 14.41 1.79
C MET A 1 -45.52 14.34 2.69
N LYS A 2 -45.73 14.10 3.93
CA LYS A 2 -44.58 13.94 4.82
C LYS A 2 -43.68 12.78 4.42
N LYS A 3 -44.28 11.75 3.85
CA LYS A 3 -43.53 10.59 3.42
C LYS A 3 -42.57 10.90 2.28
N PHE A 4 -42.97 11.80 1.44
CA PHE A 4 -42.12 12.17 0.32
C PHE A 4 -40.83 12.83 0.78
N LEU A 5 -40.93 13.66 1.77
CA LEU A 5 -39.78 14.36 2.29
C LEU A 5 -38.76 13.37 2.88
N ALA A 6 -39.25 12.38 3.58
CA ALA A 6 -38.38 11.39 4.17
C ALA A 6 -37.64 10.59 3.09
N ILE A 7 -38.34 10.25 2.03
CA ILE A 7 -37.75 9.51 0.95
C ILE A 7 -36.64 10.30 0.28
N LEU A 8 -36.86 11.56 0.07
CA LEU A 8 -35.84 12.41 -0.54
C LEU A 8 -34.58 12.49 0.29
N ALA A 9 -34.73 12.56 1.58
CA ALA A 9 -33.57 12.62 2.47
C ALA A 9 -32.75 11.34 2.38
N ILE A 10 -33.41 10.21 2.30
CA ILE A 10 -32.71 8.93 2.22
C ILE A 10 -31.94 8.82 0.92
N LEU A 11 -32.53 9.25 -0.17
CA LEU A 11 -31.89 9.17 -1.46
C LEU A 11 -30.66 10.05 -1.57
N ALA A 12 -30.69 11.19 -0.93
CA ALA A 12 -29.57 12.11 -1.00
C ALA A 12 -28.32 11.57 -0.33
N SER A 13 -28.45 10.91 0.79
CA SER A 13 -27.31 10.46 1.56
C SER A 13 -26.45 9.43 0.86
N PRO A 14 -27.00 8.36 0.29
CA PRO A 14 -26.18 7.37 -0.37
C PRO A 14 -25.45 7.90 -1.59
N VAL A 15 -26.05 8.85 -2.26
CA VAL A 15 -25.47 9.40 -3.48
C VAL A 15 -24.13 10.07 -3.19
N PHE A 16 -24.03 10.80 -2.13
CA PHE A 16 -22.79 11.47 -1.78
C PHE A 16 -21.67 10.49 -1.53
N ALA A 17 -21.96 9.44 -0.82
CA ALA A 17 -20.95 8.45 -0.51
C ALA A 17 -20.41 7.78 -1.78
N GLN A 18 -21.26 7.55 -2.74
CA GLN A 18 -20.86 6.89 -3.96
C GLN A 18 -20.05 7.79 -4.88
N GLU A 19 -20.39 9.05 -4.92
CA GLU A 19 -19.70 9.99 -5.80
C GLU A 19 -18.22 10.11 -5.47
N GLN A 20 -17.87 9.93 -4.24
CA GLN A 20 -16.49 10.07 -3.82
C GLN A 20 -15.58 9.00 -4.41
N ASN A 21 -16.15 7.92 -4.87
CA ASN A 21 -15.36 6.78 -5.36
C ASN A 21 -15.27 6.74 -6.86
N THR A 22 -15.70 7.77 -7.55
CA THR A 22 -15.76 7.73 -9.01
C THR A 22 -14.56 8.37 -9.69
N THR A 23 -13.73 9.07 -8.95
CA THR A 23 -12.59 9.79 -9.53
C THR A 23 -11.30 9.06 -9.18
N PRO A 24 -10.70 8.31 -10.10
CA PRO A 24 -9.53 7.49 -9.78
C PRO A 24 -8.34 8.29 -9.27
N MET A 25 -8.05 9.41 -9.89
CA MET A 25 -6.87 10.19 -9.51
C MET A 25 -7.07 11.01 -8.25
N GLY A 26 -8.32 11.31 -7.91
CA GLY A 26 -8.63 12.08 -6.72
C GLY A 26 -9.04 11.26 -5.52
N THR A 27 -9.06 9.94 -5.67
CA THR A 27 -9.54 9.05 -4.61
C THR A 27 -8.37 8.49 -3.82
N ALA A 28 -8.46 8.59 -2.49
CA ALA A 28 -7.49 7.96 -1.61
C ALA A 28 -7.95 6.54 -1.29
N ALA A 29 -7.00 5.62 -1.26
CA ALA A 29 -7.26 4.26 -0.85
C ALA A 29 -6.46 3.97 0.42
N PHE A 30 -7.07 3.22 1.34
CA PHE A 30 -6.42 2.83 2.57
C PHE A 30 -6.23 1.33 2.56
N ILE A 31 -5.02 0.90 2.91
CA ILE A 31 -4.68 -0.52 2.97
C ILE A 31 -4.12 -0.84 4.34
N THR A 32 -4.31 -2.08 4.75
CA THR A 32 -3.74 -2.58 5.98
C THR A 32 -2.59 -3.51 5.63
N LEU A 33 -1.44 -3.25 6.21
CA LEU A 33 -0.22 -3.99 5.93
C LEU A 33 0.21 -4.77 7.15
N PRO A 34 0.78 -5.98 6.97
CA PRO A 34 1.42 -6.67 8.07
C PRO A 34 2.72 -5.95 8.44
N CYS A 35 2.87 -5.67 9.72
CA CYS A 35 3.99 -4.89 10.21
C CYS A 35 4.60 -5.52 11.45
N ASP A 36 5.90 -5.30 11.64
CA ASP A 36 6.60 -5.64 12.86
C ASP A 36 7.85 -4.76 12.94
N HIS A 37 8.59 -4.86 14.03
CA HIS A 37 9.83 -4.13 14.12
C HIS A 37 10.81 -4.61 13.04
N ALA A 38 11.59 -3.69 12.49
CA ALA A 38 12.49 -4.02 11.39
C ALA A 38 13.46 -5.14 11.75
N SER A 39 13.91 -5.21 12.99
CA SER A 39 14.81 -6.26 13.44
C SER A 39 14.21 -7.67 13.33
N LYS A 40 12.89 -7.78 13.25
CA LYS A 40 12.21 -9.05 13.07
C LYS A 40 11.91 -9.33 11.61
N VAL A 41 11.68 -8.28 10.84
CA VAL A 41 11.33 -8.44 9.41
C VAL A 41 12.55 -8.83 8.59
N PHE A 42 13.68 -8.18 8.81
CA PHE A 42 14.90 -8.46 8.06
C PHE A 42 15.28 -9.94 8.05
N PRO A 43 15.33 -10.61 9.23
CA PRO A 43 15.70 -12.03 9.24
C PRO A 43 14.71 -12.92 8.49
N ILE A 44 13.44 -12.55 8.46
CA ILE A 44 12.44 -13.34 7.74
C ILE A 44 12.74 -13.31 6.25
N LEU A 45 13.02 -12.14 5.72
CA LEU A 45 13.32 -11.99 4.29
C LEU A 45 14.64 -12.68 3.95
N GLU A 46 15.63 -12.57 4.81
CA GLU A 46 16.91 -13.23 4.58
C GLU A 46 16.78 -14.76 4.59
N ARG A 47 15.91 -15.29 5.46
CA ARG A 47 15.67 -16.74 5.48
C ARG A 47 14.99 -17.21 4.21
N ASN A 48 14.26 -16.35 3.54
CA ASN A 48 13.66 -16.65 2.26
C ASN A 48 14.63 -16.44 1.10
N ASN A 49 15.90 -16.20 1.42
CA ASN A 49 16.96 -15.95 0.46
C ASN A 49 16.71 -14.70 -0.39
N GLU A 50 15.96 -13.77 0.12
CA GLU A 50 15.81 -12.47 -0.53
C GLU A 50 16.92 -11.55 -0.02
N ARG A 51 17.51 -10.83 -0.95
CA ARG A 51 18.59 -9.89 -0.67
C ARG A 51 18.11 -8.49 -0.94
N LEU A 52 18.55 -7.56 -0.10
CA LEU A 52 18.21 -6.16 -0.29
C LEU A 52 18.92 -5.64 -1.52
N GLN A 53 18.15 -5.11 -2.47
CA GLN A 53 18.68 -4.62 -3.73
C GLN A 53 18.62 -3.09 -3.83
N PHE A 54 17.52 -2.50 -3.40
CA PHE A 54 17.34 -1.08 -3.50
C PHE A 54 16.78 -0.51 -2.21
N VAL A 55 17.25 0.69 -1.86
CA VAL A 55 16.75 1.44 -0.71
C VAL A 55 16.53 2.87 -1.18
N GLY A 56 15.42 3.43 -0.80
CA GLY A 56 15.14 4.83 -1.10
C GLY A 56 14.26 5.42 -0.04
N THR A 57 13.91 6.67 -0.24
CA THR A 57 12.99 7.37 0.66
C THR A 57 11.75 7.77 -0.12
N SER A 58 10.65 7.87 0.59
CA SER A 58 9.39 8.27 0.00
C SER A 58 8.55 8.98 1.05
N LEU A 59 7.48 9.62 0.59
CA LEU A 59 6.50 10.24 1.47
C LEU A 59 5.20 9.47 1.35
N VAL A 60 4.63 9.11 2.49
CA VAL A 60 3.33 8.43 2.51
C VAL A 60 2.43 9.15 3.50
N THR A 61 1.13 9.10 3.25
CA THR A 61 0.14 9.61 4.19
C THR A 61 -0.16 8.53 5.21
N SER A 62 0.09 8.83 6.48
CA SER A 62 -0.19 7.90 7.56
C SER A 62 -1.53 8.27 8.20
N SER A 63 -2.47 7.34 8.17
CA SER A 63 -3.75 7.56 8.82
C SER A 63 -3.61 7.62 10.33
N GLN A 64 -2.63 6.92 10.89
CA GLN A 64 -2.39 6.92 12.32
C GLN A 64 -1.80 8.24 12.80
N MET A 65 -0.92 8.82 12.01
CA MET A 65 -0.27 10.09 12.37
C MET A 65 -1.04 11.30 11.86
N GLY A 66 -1.97 11.08 10.93
CA GLY A 66 -2.79 12.15 10.38
C GLY A 66 -2.02 13.10 9.47
N ARG A 67 -0.87 12.70 8.95
CA ARG A 67 -0.03 13.55 8.10
C ARG A 67 0.87 12.71 7.21
N MET A 68 1.53 13.39 6.28
CA MET A 68 2.54 12.73 5.47
C MET A 68 3.82 12.56 6.29
N VAL A 69 4.44 11.41 6.15
CA VAL A 69 5.67 11.08 6.85
C VAL A 69 6.68 10.55 5.85
N GLU A 70 7.95 10.81 6.12
CA GLU A 70 9.02 10.27 5.32
C GLU A 70 9.31 8.84 5.78
N VAL A 71 9.44 7.94 4.81
CA VAL A 71 9.65 6.53 5.08
C VAL A 71 10.82 6.01 4.25
N GLY A 72 11.38 4.90 4.69
CA GLY A 72 12.32 4.15 3.90
C GLY A 72 11.59 3.13 3.06
N LEU A 73 11.98 3.01 1.80
CA LEU A 73 11.41 2.03 0.89
C LEU A 73 12.51 1.04 0.53
N TYR A 74 12.25 -0.25 0.78
CA TYR A 74 13.24 -1.30 0.62
C TYR A 74 12.72 -2.34 -0.36
N VAL A 75 13.55 -2.67 -1.34
CA VAL A 75 13.21 -3.68 -2.34
C VAL A 75 14.14 -4.87 -2.18
N TRP A 76 13.56 -6.01 -1.91
CA TRP A 76 14.24 -7.28 -1.68
C TRP A 76 13.98 -8.20 -2.86
N MET A 77 14.98 -8.95 -3.28
CA MET A 77 14.81 -9.82 -4.44
C MET A 77 15.55 -11.14 -4.27
N ASN A 78 14.94 -12.21 -4.77
CA ASN A 78 15.59 -13.49 -4.98
C ASN A 78 15.50 -13.79 -6.47
N LEU A 79 16.62 -13.64 -7.15
CA LEU A 79 16.64 -13.79 -8.61
C LEU A 79 16.52 -15.25 -9.05
N ASP A 80 16.86 -16.18 -8.18
CA ASP A 80 16.75 -17.60 -8.51
C ASP A 80 15.31 -18.06 -8.56
N THR A 81 14.51 -17.61 -7.60
CA THR A 81 13.09 -17.97 -7.53
C THR A 81 12.20 -16.94 -8.21
N LYS A 82 12.78 -15.81 -8.63
CA LYS A 82 12.04 -14.70 -9.24
C LYS A 82 10.95 -14.17 -8.32
N THR A 83 11.31 -14.04 -7.05
CA THR A 83 10.43 -13.46 -6.05
C THR A 83 11.03 -12.18 -5.51
N SER A 84 10.19 -11.32 -5.01
CA SER A 84 10.59 -10.05 -4.45
C SER A 84 9.65 -9.65 -3.33
N SER A 85 10.10 -8.75 -2.50
CA SER A 85 9.26 -8.14 -1.47
C SER A 85 9.58 -6.66 -1.41
N ILE A 86 8.56 -5.85 -1.19
CA ILE A 86 8.71 -4.42 -0.99
C ILE A 86 8.27 -4.12 0.43
N THR A 87 9.16 -3.51 1.20
CA THR A 87 8.85 -3.15 2.57
C THR A 87 9.00 -1.65 2.77
N ILE A 88 8.25 -1.12 3.73
CA ILE A 88 8.27 0.29 4.10
C ILE A 88 8.70 0.38 5.55
N LEU A 89 9.71 1.20 5.82
CA LEU A 89 10.18 1.46 7.17
C LEU A 89 9.67 2.80 7.64
N PHE A 90 9.04 2.81 8.81
CA PHE A 90 8.55 4.01 9.46
C PHE A 90 9.47 4.36 10.64
N PRO A 91 10.47 5.24 10.43
CA PRO A 91 11.39 5.57 11.52
C PRO A 91 10.70 6.23 12.70
N GLU A 92 9.69 7.05 12.43
CA GLU A 92 8.98 7.77 13.48
C GLU A 92 8.09 6.85 14.32
N SER A 93 7.82 5.64 13.86
CA SER A 93 7.02 4.66 14.59
C SER A 93 7.92 3.54 15.13
N ASN A 94 9.01 3.91 15.76
CA ASN A 94 9.92 2.98 16.40
C ASN A 94 10.46 1.93 15.41
N ASN A 95 10.84 2.37 14.23
CA ASN A 95 11.40 1.51 13.19
C ASN A 95 10.49 0.33 12.86
N THR A 96 9.20 0.58 12.80
CA THR A 96 8.22 -0.40 12.34
C THR A 96 8.39 -0.58 10.84
N MET A 97 8.47 -1.81 10.40
CA MET A 97 8.58 -2.15 8.99
C MET A 97 7.36 -2.94 8.56
N CYS A 98 6.78 -2.55 7.45
CA CYS A 98 5.56 -3.16 6.93
C CYS A 98 5.83 -3.77 5.57
N LEU A 99 5.27 -4.94 5.32
CA LEU A 99 5.34 -5.58 4.01
C LEU A 99 4.26 -4.97 3.12
N LEU A 100 4.70 -4.24 2.10
CA LEU A 100 3.75 -3.62 1.18
C LEU A 100 3.22 -4.64 0.18
N ALA A 101 4.12 -5.39 -0.44
CA ALA A 101 3.71 -6.32 -1.47
C ALA A 101 4.77 -7.42 -1.67
N PRO A 102 4.39 -8.68 -1.55
CA PRO A 102 5.21 -9.76 -2.07
C PRO A 102 4.96 -9.90 -3.58
N ILE A 103 6.01 -10.18 -4.31
CA ILE A 103 5.92 -10.33 -5.76
C ILE A 103 6.43 -11.73 -6.11
N LYS A 104 5.69 -12.43 -6.96
CA LYS A 104 6.07 -13.75 -7.46
C LYS A 104 6.11 -13.70 -8.96
N HIS A 105 6.88 -14.62 -9.54
CA HIS A 105 6.93 -14.77 -10.99
C HIS A 105 7.37 -13.49 -11.70
N MET A 106 8.36 -12.81 -11.11
CA MET A 106 8.91 -11.61 -11.73
C MET A 106 9.45 -11.91 -13.12
N GLN A 107 9.19 -10.99 -14.03
CA GLN A 107 9.72 -11.10 -15.38
C GLN A 107 10.03 -9.71 -15.91
N PRO A 108 10.90 -9.62 -16.91
CA PRO A 108 11.19 -8.32 -17.49
C PRO A 108 9.95 -7.68 -18.10
N TRP A 109 9.96 -6.38 -18.13
CA TRP A 109 8.89 -5.61 -18.77
C TRP A 109 8.82 -5.99 -20.25
N THR A 110 7.62 -6.18 -20.77
CA THR A 110 7.38 -6.48 -22.17
C THR A 110 6.26 -5.62 -22.71
N ASP A 111 6.27 -5.40 -24.01
CA ASP A 111 5.22 -4.69 -24.74
C ASP A 111 4.55 -5.67 -25.70
N PRO A 112 3.21 -5.56 -25.87
CA PRO A 112 2.28 -4.69 -25.13
C PRO A 112 1.99 -5.19 -23.74
N GLN A 113 1.49 -4.31 -22.88
CA GLN A 113 1.13 -4.68 -21.52
C GLN A 113 -0.27 -5.27 -21.48
N PRO A 114 -0.58 -6.09 -20.45
CA PRO A 114 -1.90 -6.75 -20.39
C PRO A 114 -3.09 -5.79 -20.36
N TRP A 115 -2.89 -4.59 -19.86
CA TRP A 115 -3.98 -3.61 -19.78
C TRP A 115 -4.09 -2.73 -21.01
N GLU A 116 -3.24 -2.92 -21.97
CA GLU A 116 -3.32 -2.20 -23.25
C GLU A 116 -4.19 -2.96 -24.22
#